data_a1c838c1b4e5aee5ea3c80e6a96986cc
#
_entry.id   a1c838c1b4e5aee5ea3c80e6a96986cc
#
_cell.length_a   1.000
_cell.length_b   1.000
_cell.length_c   1.000
_cell.angle_alpha   90.00
_cell.angle_beta   90.00
_cell.angle_gamma   90.00
#
_symmetry.space_group_name_H-M   'P 1'
#
loop_
_entity.id
_entity.type
_entity.pdbx_description
1 polymer ?
#
loop_
_entity_poly.entity_id
_entity_poly.type
_entity_poly.pdbx_seq_one_letter_code
_entity_poly.pdbx_strand_id
1 'polypeptide(L)'
;MANPTVIKLQDGNVMPQLGLGVWQASNEEVITAIQKALDVGYRSIDTAAAYKNEEGVGKALKNASVNREELFITTKLWNDDHKRPREALLDSLKKLQLDYIDLYLMHWPVPAIDHYVEAWKGMIELQKEGLIKSIGVCNFQIHHLQRLIDELA
;
A
#
# COMPACT_ATOMS: atom_id res chain seq x y z
N MET A 1 -0.88 23.55 -12.08
CA MET A 1 -0.20 22.28 -12.45
C MET A 1 -1.21 21.40 -13.16
N ALA A 2 -0.79 20.64 -14.19
CA ALA A 2 -1.70 19.70 -14.85
C ALA A 2 -2.10 18.59 -13.87
N ASN A 3 -3.37 18.16 -13.90
CA ASN A 3 -3.83 17.03 -13.11
C ASN A 3 -3.00 15.78 -13.49
N PRO A 4 -2.55 14.98 -12.53
CA PRO A 4 -1.81 13.77 -12.84
C PRO A 4 -2.67 12.83 -13.67
N THR A 5 -2.06 12.18 -14.66
CA THR A 5 -2.73 11.10 -15.40
C THR A 5 -3.05 9.98 -14.43
N VAL A 6 -4.29 9.48 -14.46
CA VAL A 6 -4.77 8.42 -13.56
C VAL A 6 -5.15 7.17 -14.33
N ILE A 7 -5.05 6.04 -13.66
CA ILE A 7 -5.50 4.72 -14.14
C ILE A 7 -6.68 4.29 -13.27
N LYS A 8 -7.75 3.81 -13.91
CA LYS A 8 -8.89 3.22 -13.20
C LYS A 8 -8.54 1.79 -12.80
N LEU A 9 -8.66 1.48 -11.51
CA LEU A 9 -8.50 0.14 -10.96
C LEU A 9 -9.79 -0.69 -11.19
N GLN A 10 -9.68 -2.01 -11.02
CA GLN A 10 -10.78 -2.94 -11.24
C GLN A 10 -11.98 -2.69 -10.32
N ASP A 11 -11.74 -2.21 -9.10
CA ASP A 11 -12.76 -1.87 -8.10
C ASP A 11 -13.39 -0.49 -8.30
N GLY A 12 -12.99 0.23 -9.35
CA GLY A 12 -13.51 1.55 -9.70
C GLY A 12 -12.73 2.72 -9.09
N ASN A 13 -11.83 2.49 -8.16
CA ASN A 13 -10.92 3.51 -7.63
C ASN A 13 -9.93 3.97 -8.72
N VAL A 14 -9.32 5.14 -8.52
CA VAL A 14 -8.35 5.70 -9.45
C VAL A 14 -6.99 5.83 -8.78
N MET A 15 -5.95 5.52 -9.53
CA MET A 15 -4.55 5.57 -9.08
C MET A 15 -3.75 6.51 -10.00
N PRO A 16 -2.93 7.44 -9.45
CA PRO A 16 -1.99 8.19 -10.27
C PRO A 16 -1.03 7.26 -11.02
N GLN A 17 -0.85 7.51 -12.32
CA GLN A 17 0.03 6.68 -13.15
C GLN A 17 1.49 6.78 -12.75
N LEU A 18 1.90 7.94 -12.24
CA LEU A 18 3.26 8.20 -11.78
C LEU A 18 3.29 8.32 -10.26
N GLY A 19 4.19 7.59 -9.61
CA GLY A 19 4.38 7.60 -8.17
C GLY A 19 5.84 7.53 -7.76
N LEU A 20 6.12 7.86 -6.50
CA LEU A 20 7.42 7.71 -5.87
C LEU A 20 7.46 6.44 -5.03
N GLY A 21 8.37 5.51 -5.37
CA GLY A 21 8.71 4.36 -4.54
C GLY A 21 9.90 4.68 -3.63
N VAL A 22 9.84 4.24 -2.37
CA VAL A 22 10.86 4.58 -1.35
C VAL A 22 11.65 3.37 -0.84
N TRP A 23 11.70 2.31 -1.59
CA TRP A 23 12.51 1.15 -1.24
C TRP A 23 13.98 1.53 -1.07
N GLN A 24 14.65 0.99 -0.04
CA GLN A 24 16.04 1.24 0.35
C GLN A 24 16.36 2.67 0.84
N ALA A 25 15.38 3.55 0.93
CA ALA A 25 15.58 4.86 1.54
C ALA A 25 15.41 4.80 3.06
N SER A 26 16.27 5.49 3.80
CA SER A 26 16.14 5.67 5.26
C SER A 26 14.94 6.56 5.61
N ASN A 27 14.55 6.59 6.90
CA ASN A 27 13.48 7.49 7.35
C ASN A 27 13.78 8.97 7.05
N GLU A 28 15.04 9.40 7.15
CA GLU A 28 15.47 10.77 6.88
C GLU A 28 15.41 11.09 5.39
N GLU A 29 15.90 10.19 4.54
CA GLU A 29 15.87 10.33 3.09
C GLU A 29 14.44 10.38 2.55
N VAL A 30 13.56 9.52 3.08
CA VAL A 30 12.15 9.46 2.71
C VAL A 30 11.43 10.79 2.97
N ILE A 31 11.69 11.43 4.11
CA ILE A 31 11.06 12.72 4.43
C ILE A 31 11.40 13.76 3.36
N THR A 32 12.69 13.89 3.03
CA THR A 32 13.16 14.85 2.03
C THR A 32 12.64 14.52 0.63
N ALA A 33 12.69 13.23 0.24
CA ALA A 33 12.24 12.78 -1.07
C ALA A 33 10.74 13.01 -1.30
N ILE A 34 9.91 12.66 -0.30
CA ILE A 34 8.45 12.85 -0.39
C ILE A 34 8.10 14.33 -0.46
N GLN A 35 8.68 15.18 0.39
CA GLN A 35 8.44 16.62 0.34
C GLN A 35 8.72 17.16 -1.06
N LYS A 36 9.88 16.80 -1.63
CA LYS A 36 10.26 17.24 -2.97
C LYS A 36 9.32 16.70 -4.06
N ALA A 37 8.93 15.43 -3.95
CA ALA A 37 7.98 14.82 -4.88
C ALA A 37 6.63 15.53 -4.87
N LEU A 38 6.09 15.84 -3.68
CA LEU A 38 4.83 16.57 -3.54
C LEU A 38 4.92 17.99 -4.11
N ASP A 39 6.03 18.68 -3.89
CA ASP A 39 6.29 20.03 -4.43
C ASP A 39 6.25 20.07 -5.96
N VAL A 40 6.77 19.02 -6.62
CA VAL A 40 6.77 18.92 -8.09
C VAL A 40 5.52 18.24 -8.66
N GLY A 41 4.54 17.90 -7.82
CA GLY A 41 3.22 17.45 -8.25
C GLY A 41 2.96 15.94 -8.17
N TYR A 42 3.87 15.14 -7.59
CA TYR A 42 3.57 13.74 -7.29
C TYR A 42 2.42 13.65 -6.28
N ARG A 43 1.58 12.63 -6.41
CA ARG A 43 0.45 12.37 -5.50
C ARG A 43 0.38 10.90 -5.06
N SER A 44 1.21 10.02 -5.62
CA SER A 44 1.29 8.60 -5.27
C SER A 44 2.63 8.29 -4.60
N ILE A 45 2.59 7.68 -3.42
CA ILE A 45 3.75 7.24 -2.64
C ILE A 45 3.60 5.76 -2.34
N ASP A 46 4.63 4.99 -2.67
CA ASP A 46 4.69 3.53 -2.47
C ASP A 46 5.78 3.17 -1.46
N THR A 47 5.35 2.57 -0.34
CA THR A 47 6.22 1.99 0.68
C THR A 47 5.81 0.54 0.97
N ALA A 48 6.37 -0.07 2.00
CA ALA A 48 6.02 -1.39 2.52
C ALA A 48 6.49 -1.55 3.96
N ALA A 49 5.83 -2.40 4.74
CA ALA A 49 6.26 -2.76 6.09
C ALA A 49 7.72 -3.29 6.10
N ALA A 50 8.08 -4.08 5.09
CA ALA A 50 9.44 -4.62 4.93
C ALA A 50 10.53 -3.56 4.69
N TYR A 51 10.17 -2.36 4.22
CA TYR A 51 11.15 -1.30 3.96
C TYR A 51 11.62 -0.60 5.24
N LYS A 52 10.88 -0.76 6.35
CA LYS A 52 11.20 -0.20 7.68
C LYS A 52 11.32 1.34 7.68
N ASN A 53 10.61 2.00 6.77
CA ASN A 53 10.61 3.45 6.61
C ASN A 53 9.20 4.09 6.65
N GLU A 54 8.18 3.31 7.03
CA GLU A 54 6.80 3.82 7.14
C GLU A 54 6.67 4.98 8.12
N GLU A 55 7.49 5.04 9.19
CA GLU A 55 7.50 6.16 10.11
C GLU A 55 8.00 7.46 9.45
N GLY A 56 9.03 7.37 8.61
CA GLY A 56 9.52 8.51 7.82
C GLY A 56 8.48 8.98 6.81
N VAL A 57 7.80 8.04 6.13
CA VAL A 57 6.67 8.35 5.25
C VAL A 57 5.58 9.09 6.02
N GLY A 58 5.15 8.56 7.18
CA GLY A 58 4.14 9.19 8.03
C GLY A 58 4.50 10.62 8.45
N LYS A 59 5.74 10.85 8.86
CA LYS A 59 6.23 12.20 9.21
C LYS A 59 6.18 13.15 8.00
N ALA A 60 6.58 12.68 6.82
CA ALA A 60 6.53 13.48 5.60
C ALA A 60 5.10 13.86 5.23
N LEU A 61 4.17 12.89 5.28
CA LEU A 61 2.75 13.11 4.95
C LEU A 61 2.07 14.06 5.93
N LYS A 62 2.35 13.93 7.23
CA LYS A 62 1.81 14.83 8.26
C LYS A 62 2.22 16.29 8.07
N ASN A 63 3.43 16.52 7.57
CA ASN A 63 3.98 17.85 7.33
C ASN A 63 3.69 18.37 5.91
N ALA A 64 2.98 17.59 5.09
CA ALA A 64 2.64 17.99 3.74
C ALA A 64 1.55 19.07 3.71
N SER A 65 1.64 20.00 2.77
CA SER A 65 0.60 21.00 2.49
C SER A 65 -0.52 20.47 1.57
N VAL A 66 -0.48 19.17 1.25
CA VAL A 66 -1.45 18.48 0.38
C VAL A 66 -2.44 17.72 1.24
N ASN A 67 -3.73 17.82 0.94
CA ASN A 67 -4.76 17.11 1.69
C ASN A 67 -4.65 15.61 1.49
N ARG A 68 -5.02 14.81 2.53
CA ARG A 68 -4.96 13.33 2.48
C ARG A 68 -5.73 12.75 1.29
N GLU A 69 -6.86 13.33 0.94
CA GLU A 69 -7.74 12.88 -0.14
C GLU A 69 -7.13 13.09 -1.54
N GLU A 70 -6.13 13.96 -1.67
CA GLU A 70 -5.40 14.17 -2.91
C GLU A 70 -4.23 13.18 -3.07
N LEU A 71 -3.92 12.41 -2.02
CA LEU A 71 -2.81 11.48 -1.99
C LEU A 71 -3.28 10.03 -2.22
N PHE A 72 -2.44 9.27 -2.89
CA PHE A 72 -2.60 7.83 -3.07
C PHE A 72 -1.43 7.10 -2.40
N ILE A 73 -1.70 6.46 -1.28
CA ILE A 73 -0.67 5.82 -0.44
C ILE A 73 -0.78 4.32 -0.54
N THR A 74 0.33 3.69 -0.92
CA THR A 74 0.47 2.23 -1.01
C THR A 74 1.42 1.73 0.07
N THR A 75 1.00 0.70 0.79
CA THR A 75 1.90 -0.13 1.60
C THR A 75 1.60 -1.61 1.40
N LYS A 76 2.36 -2.51 2.02
CA LYS A 76 2.32 -3.94 1.69
C LYS A 76 2.40 -4.81 2.93
N LEU A 77 1.58 -5.86 2.94
CA LEU A 77 1.61 -6.94 3.92
C LEU A 77 2.87 -7.78 3.73
N TRP A 78 3.69 -7.88 4.78
CA TRP A 78 4.90 -8.68 4.72
C TRP A 78 4.62 -10.18 4.90
N ASN A 79 5.55 -11.00 4.49
CA ASN A 79 5.46 -12.46 4.42
C ASN A 79 5.13 -13.12 5.77
N ASP A 80 5.74 -12.64 6.85
CA ASP A 80 5.57 -13.20 8.19
C ASP A 80 4.19 -12.88 8.81
N ASP A 81 3.45 -11.96 8.19
CA ASP A 81 2.20 -11.42 8.71
C ASP A 81 0.94 -11.98 8.00
N HIS A 82 1.09 -12.97 7.11
CA HIS A 82 -0.04 -13.56 6.38
C HIS A 82 -1.15 -14.11 7.29
N LYS A 83 -0.81 -14.56 8.50
CA LYS A 83 -1.78 -15.07 9.49
C LYS A 83 -2.46 -13.98 10.32
N ARG A 84 -1.97 -12.73 10.23
CA ARG A 84 -2.45 -11.61 11.05
C ARG A 84 -2.50 -10.30 10.26
N PRO A 85 -3.19 -10.28 9.10
CA PRO A 85 -3.20 -9.11 8.23
C PRO A 85 -3.79 -7.87 8.89
N ARG A 86 -4.72 -8.04 9.84
CA ARG A 86 -5.32 -6.93 10.60
C ARG A 86 -4.28 -6.22 11.47
N GLU A 87 -3.57 -6.98 12.28
CA GLU A 87 -2.56 -6.43 13.20
C GLU A 87 -1.44 -5.74 12.40
N ALA A 88 -1.02 -6.37 11.30
CA ALA A 88 -0.01 -5.81 10.40
C ALA A 88 -0.47 -4.49 9.77
N LEU A 89 -1.72 -4.41 9.29
CA LEU A 89 -2.27 -3.17 8.75
C LEU A 89 -2.36 -2.08 9.81
N LEU A 90 -2.85 -2.39 11.01
CA LEU A 90 -2.97 -1.41 12.10
C LEU A 90 -1.61 -0.87 12.54
N ASP A 91 -0.57 -1.71 12.54
CA ASP A 91 0.81 -1.28 12.80
C ASP A 91 1.33 -0.34 11.68
N SER A 92 1.08 -0.68 10.42
CA SER A 92 1.40 0.19 9.28
C SER A 92 0.66 1.53 9.36
N LEU A 93 -0.64 1.52 9.61
CA LEU A 93 -1.45 2.75 9.75
C LEU A 93 -0.91 3.64 10.87
N LYS A 94 -0.55 3.05 12.02
CA LYS A 94 0.07 3.77 13.14
C LYS A 94 1.39 4.43 12.74
N LYS A 95 2.28 3.71 12.08
CA LYS A 95 3.58 4.23 11.61
C LYS A 95 3.40 5.33 10.57
N LEU A 96 2.49 5.12 9.62
CA LEU A 96 2.14 6.09 8.58
C LEU A 96 1.33 7.28 9.09
N GLN A 97 0.78 7.21 10.31
CA GLN A 97 -0.10 8.21 10.91
C GLN A 97 -1.34 8.49 10.04
N LEU A 98 -1.94 7.42 9.52
CA LEU A 98 -3.10 7.45 8.62
C LEU A 98 -4.27 6.64 9.18
N ASP A 99 -5.49 7.01 8.79
CA ASP A 99 -6.72 6.29 9.15
C ASP A 99 -7.09 5.20 8.13
N TYR A 100 -6.58 5.32 6.90
CA TYR A 100 -6.80 4.35 5.83
C TYR A 100 -5.65 4.33 4.82
N ILE A 101 -5.54 3.25 4.05
CA ILE A 101 -4.60 3.07 2.93
C ILE A 101 -5.38 3.07 1.61
N ASP A 102 -4.83 3.70 0.57
CA ASP A 102 -5.46 3.70 -0.76
C ASP A 102 -5.26 2.35 -1.47
N LEU A 103 -4.06 1.76 -1.37
CA LEU A 103 -3.76 0.44 -1.93
C LEU A 103 -2.93 -0.39 -0.94
N TYR A 104 -3.48 -1.54 -0.54
CA TYR A 104 -2.75 -2.51 0.28
C TYR A 104 -2.43 -3.74 -0.54
N LEU A 105 -1.14 -4.04 -0.70
CA LEU A 105 -0.66 -5.16 -1.50
C LEU A 105 -0.18 -6.30 -0.61
N MET A 106 -0.49 -7.53 -0.98
CA MET A 106 0.26 -8.68 -0.48
C MET A 106 1.63 -8.68 -1.16
N HIS A 107 2.71 -8.54 -0.40
CA HIS A 107 4.05 -8.29 -0.95
C HIS A 107 4.59 -9.47 -1.76
N TRP A 108 4.35 -10.72 -1.29
CA TRP A 108 4.69 -11.98 -1.93
C TRP A 108 3.66 -13.06 -1.62
N PRO A 109 3.45 -14.05 -2.50
CA PRO A 109 2.54 -15.16 -2.20
C PRO A 109 3.10 -16.16 -1.17
N VAL A 110 4.42 -16.31 -1.10
CA VAL A 110 5.15 -17.27 -0.25
C VAL A 110 4.49 -18.66 -0.22
N PRO A 111 4.41 -19.37 -1.36
CA PRO A 111 3.65 -20.61 -1.46
C PRO A 111 4.18 -21.73 -0.55
N ALA A 112 5.44 -21.65 -0.11
CA ALA A 112 6.04 -22.62 0.81
C ALA A 112 5.37 -22.65 2.19
N ILE A 113 4.80 -21.54 2.66
CA ILE A 113 4.03 -21.47 3.92
C ILE A 113 2.52 -21.52 3.71
N ASP A 114 2.07 -21.35 2.49
CA ASP A 114 0.71 -21.55 2.01
C ASP A 114 -0.41 -20.82 2.79
N HIS A 115 -0.18 -19.55 3.15
CA HIS A 115 -1.15 -18.74 3.89
C HIS A 115 -1.72 -17.56 3.08
N TYR A 116 -1.35 -17.40 1.80
CA TYR A 116 -1.72 -16.21 1.05
C TYR A 116 -3.22 -16.13 0.71
N VAL A 117 -3.92 -17.26 0.59
CA VAL A 117 -5.38 -17.25 0.37
C VAL A 117 -6.11 -16.75 1.62
N GLU A 118 -5.70 -17.21 2.81
CA GLU A 118 -6.27 -16.73 4.07
C GLU A 118 -5.96 -15.27 4.31
N ALA A 119 -4.71 -14.85 4.04
CA ALA A 119 -4.31 -13.45 4.12
C ALA A 119 -5.16 -12.57 3.21
N TRP A 120 -5.43 -13.02 1.98
CA TRP A 120 -6.30 -12.31 1.04
C TRP A 120 -7.74 -12.16 1.56
N LYS A 121 -8.32 -13.20 2.13
CA LYS A 121 -9.63 -13.13 2.80
C LYS A 121 -9.63 -12.07 3.91
N GLY A 122 -8.58 -12.04 4.72
CA GLY A 122 -8.41 -11.01 5.74
C GLY A 122 -8.32 -9.60 5.16
N MET A 123 -7.61 -9.41 4.04
CA MET A 123 -7.53 -8.11 3.36
C MET A 123 -8.90 -7.67 2.80
N ILE A 124 -9.73 -8.59 2.30
CA ILE A 124 -11.10 -8.31 1.87
C ILE A 124 -11.95 -7.76 3.03
N GLU A 125 -11.85 -8.35 4.21
CA GLU A 125 -12.60 -7.87 5.38
C GLU A 125 -12.13 -6.46 5.79
N LEU A 126 -10.84 -6.19 5.79
CA LEU A 126 -10.28 -4.87 6.07
C LEU A 126 -10.72 -3.81 5.05
N GLN A 127 -10.90 -4.21 3.79
CA GLN A 127 -11.46 -3.35 2.75
C GLN A 127 -12.94 -3.02 3.03
N LYS A 128 -13.74 -4.02 3.40
CA LYS A 128 -15.15 -3.82 3.78
C LYS A 128 -15.31 -2.88 4.98
N GLU A 129 -14.38 -2.91 5.91
CA GLU A 129 -14.34 -2.01 7.06
C GLU A 129 -13.90 -0.58 6.73
N GLY A 130 -13.43 -0.34 5.51
CA GLY A 130 -12.97 0.97 5.06
C GLY A 130 -11.55 1.36 5.47
N LEU A 131 -10.78 0.43 6.05
CA LEU A 131 -9.37 0.65 6.39
C LEU A 131 -8.46 0.60 5.16
N ILE A 132 -8.92 -0.02 4.08
CA ILE A 132 -8.25 -0.12 2.79
C ILE A 132 -9.26 0.24 1.70
N LYS A 133 -8.87 1.08 0.73
CA LYS A 133 -9.72 1.37 -0.43
C LYS A 133 -9.60 0.31 -1.51
N SER A 134 -8.38 -0.07 -1.88
CA SER A 134 -8.10 -1.09 -2.90
C SER A 134 -7.11 -2.12 -2.37
N ILE A 135 -7.32 -3.38 -2.72
CA ILE A 135 -6.42 -4.50 -2.41
C ILE A 135 -5.79 -5.06 -3.68
N GLY A 136 -4.59 -5.58 -3.56
CA GLY A 136 -3.87 -6.16 -4.68
C GLY A 136 -2.75 -7.09 -4.25
N VAL A 137 -2.04 -7.62 -5.24
CA VAL A 137 -0.94 -8.55 -5.05
C VAL A 137 0.34 -8.06 -5.73
N CYS A 138 1.47 -8.48 -5.20
CA CYS A 138 2.79 -8.15 -5.70
C CYS A 138 3.63 -9.44 -5.81
N ASN A 139 4.47 -9.54 -6.84
CA ASN A 139 5.32 -10.71 -7.07
C ASN A 139 4.57 -12.05 -7.24
N PHE A 140 3.32 -12.03 -7.64
CA PHE A 140 2.53 -13.20 -7.95
C PHE A 140 2.80 -13.68 -9.39
N GLN A 141 2.84 -14.98 -9.57
CA GLN A 141 2.80 -15.62 -10.88
C GLN A 141 1.35 -15.98 -11.23
N ILE A 142 1.10 -16.32 -12.50
CA ILE A 142 -0.24 -16.62 -13.02
C ILE A 142 -0.96 -17.67 -12.16
N HIS A 143 -0.29 -18.76 -11.81
CA HIS A 143 -0.90 -19.84 -11.01
C HIS A 143 -1.25 -19.43 -9.57
N HIS A 144 -0.51 -18.48 -8.98
CA HIS A 144 -0.88 -17.91 -7.68
C HIS A 144 -2.17 -17.09 -7.76
N LEU A 145 -2.31 -16.27 -8.81
CA LEU A 145 -3.55 -15.51 -9.06
C LEU A 145 -4.72 -16.44 -9.38
N GLN A 146 -4.50 -17.45 -10.22
CA GLN A 146 -5.54 -18.41 -10.58
C GLN A 146 -6.10 -19.08 -9.34
N ARG A 147 -5.24 -19.51 -8.41
CA ARG A 147 -5.67 -20.11 -7.16
C ARG A 147 -6.51 -19.15 -6.31
N LEU A 148 -6.13 -17.87 -6.22
CA LEU A 148 -6.97 -16.88 -5.50
C LEU A 148 -8.37 -16.79 -6.14
N ILE A 149 -8.44 -16.74 -7.47
CA ILE A 149 -9.71 -16.67 -8.19
C ILE A 149 -10.54 -17.93 -7.92
N ASP A 150 -9.96 -19.11 -8.05
CA ASP A 150 -10.65 -20.40 -7.91
C ASP A 150 -11.18 -20.63 -6.48
N GLU A 151 -10.44 -20.20 -5.46
CA GLU A 151 -10.83 -20.41 -4.05
C GLU A 151 -11.74 -19.29 -3.49
N LEU A 152 -11.93 -18.21 -4.23
CA LEU A 152 -12.73 -17.05 -3.80
C LEU A 152 -13.97 -16.81 -4.69
N ALA A 153 -14.15 -17.61 -5.73
CA ALA A 153 -15.29 -17.53 -6.63
C ALA A 153 -16.59 -18.03 -5.98
#